data_610756d0a3a26b787f38dddfe64ea6b2
#
_entry.id   610756d0a3a26b787f38dddfe64ea6b2
#
_cell.length_a   1.000
_cell.length_b   1.000
_cell.length_c   1.000
_cell.angle_alpha   90.00
_cell.angle_beta   90.00
_cell.angle_gamma   90.00
#
_symmetry.space_group_name_H-M   'P 1'
#
loop_
_entity.id
_entity.type
_entity.pdbx_description
1 polymer ?
#
loop_
_entity_poly.entity_id
_entity_poly.type
_entity_poly.pdbx_seq_one_letter_code
_entity_poly.pdbx_strand_id
1 'polypeptide(L)'
;VGFAMNGFGFIGLGFDQFEYKRSLYLYNSNFDDWEKMNSMGSTTGQGLERSSAVAFVANYKAYIGTGQGGNPYLRDFWEYNSTSNTWTQVADFAGSSRREAAAFGILDFGYVGTGIDSTGTLKKDFWKYDPILNTWTSISDFGGTARKQAVSFTMGGQGYVGTGDDGSFTNDFWQYEPLTDSWEQKADFAGTARYGATGFGIFPNAYLGTGYDNTLSYTNDFWEYNYFNDTWVQVADFIGTPRANATSFAVGDRGFLGTGYDGQTLDDFYEYTPILSVESQFQIKSKVYPNPVKNELNIYLNNSIEVDELMLYSLSGKIIFQETKIVTNNRISTNVTKLASGMYLYSAKENGRVVAHGKFMVAK
;
A
#
# COMPACT_ATOMS: atom_id res chain seq x y z
N VAL A 1 -7.21 7.87 -9.07
CA VAL A 1 -6.41 7.62 -7.85
C VAL A 1 -7.30 7.15 -6.72
N GLY A 2 -6.76 6.32 -5.81
CA GLY A 2 -7.42 5.89 -4.59
C GLY A 2 -6.44 5.89 -3.43
N PHE A 3 -6.94 6.17 -2.24
CA PHE A 3 -6.17 6.15 -0.99
C PHE A 3 -7.10 6.02 0.21
N ALA A 4 -6.56 5.61 1.35
CA ALA A 4 -7.29 5.60 2.62
C ALA A 4 -6.67 6.58 3.62
N MET A 5 -7.49 7.32 4.33
CA MET A 5 -7.06 8.30 5.32
C MET A 5 -8.12 8.47 6.40
N ASN A 6 -7.70 8.53 7.67
CA ASN A 6 -8.59 8.77 8.82
C ASN A 6 -9.77 7.78 8.93
N GLY A 7 -9.59 6.53 8.49
CA GLY A 7 -10.61 5.49 8.54
C GLY A 7 -11.63 5.51 7.38
N PHE A 8 -11.41 6.34 6.38
CA PHE A 8 -12.22 6.45 5.18
C PHE A 8 -11.42 6.13 3.93
N GLY A 9 -12.11 5.65 2.89
CA GLY A 9 -11.56 5.54 1.55
C GLY A 9 -11.81 6.82 0.75
N PHE A 10 -10.95 7.07 -0.23
CA PHE A 10 -11.12 8.19 -1.16
C PHE A 10 -10.82 7.73 -2.57
N ILE A 11 -11.66 8.13 -3.52
CA ILE A 11 -11.45 7.93 -4.96
C ILE A 11 -11.69 9.25 -5.68
N GLY A 12 -10.85 9.53 -6.65
CA GLY A 12 -11.03 10.74 -7.44
C GLY A 12 -10.14 10.82 -8.67
N LEU A 13 -10.33 11.89 -9.40
CA LEU A 13 -9.70 12.16 -10.68
C LEU A 13 -9.96 11.02 -11.69
N GLY A 14 -9.24 11.00 -12.79
CA GLY A 14 -9.39 9.95 -13.80
C GLY A 14 -9.90 10.49 -15.11
N PHE A 15 -10.31 9.57 -15.98
CA PHE A 15 -10.83 9.84 -17.33
C PHE A 15 -12.01 8.92 -17.60
N ASP A 16 -13.13 9.48 -18.04
CA ASP A 16 -14.38 8.73 -18.27
C ASP A 16 -14.66 8.46 -19.75
N GLN A 17 -13.62 8.42 -20.58
CA GLN A 17 -13.63 8.33 -22.04
C GLN A 17 -13.97 9.66 -22.76
N PHE A 18 -14.53 10.63 -22.06
CA PHE A 18 -14.92 11.92 -22.65
C PHE A 18 -14.09 13.06 -22.11
N GLU A 19 -13.88 13.10 -20.80
CA GLU A 19 -13.16 14.19 -20.15
C GLU A 19 -12.32 13.73 -18.96
N TYR A 20 -11.27 14.47 -18.66
CA TYR A 20 -10.53 14.32 -17.42
C TYR A 20 -11.32 14.87 -16.24
N LYS A 21 -11.18 14.23 -15.08
CA LYS A 21 -11.89 14.60 -13.86
C LYS A 21 -10.94 15.19 -12.82
N ARG A 22 -11.52 16.03 -11.92
CA ARG A 22 -10.86 16.54 -10.71
C ARG A 22 -11.70 16.34 -9.45
N SER A 23 -12.82 15.63 -9.59
CA SER A 23 -13.71 15.30 -8.46
C SER A 23 -13.02 14.35 -7.50
N LEU A 24 -13.39 14.45 -6.22
CA LEU A 24 -12.98 13.54 -5.15
C LEU A 24 -14.23 13.08 -4.42
N TYR A 25 -14.27 11.80 -4.08
CA TYR A 25 -15.35 11.18 -3.32
C TYR A 25 -14.76 10.47 -2.12
N LEU A 26 -15.39 10.62 -0.96
CA LEU A 26 -15.14 9.88 0.26
C LEU A 26 -16.06 8.67 0.31
N TYR A 27 -15.52 7.54 0.65
CA TYR A 27 -16.24 6.30 0.93
C TYR A 27 -16.22 5.96 2.41
N ASN A 28 -17.41 5.83 3.00
CA ASN A 28 -17.58 5.39 4.37
C ASN A 28 -17.94 3.90 4.40
N SER A 29 -16.97 3.06 4.64
CA SER A 29 -17.13 1.61 4.64
C SER A 29 -18.00 1.03 5.77
N ASN A 30 -18.37 1.84 6.76
CA ASN A 30 -19.27 1.39 7.83
C ASN A 30 -20.75 1.53 7.44
N PHE A 31 -21.05 2.41 6.49
CA PHE A 31 -22.41 2.69 6.03
C PHE A 31 -22.63 2.37 4.54
N ASP A 32 -21.55 1.94 3.85
CA ASP A 32 -21.56 1.72 2.39
C ASP A 32 -22.08 2.95 1.63
N ASP A 33 -21.53 4.12 1.96
CA ASP A 33 -22.02 5.41 1.46
C ASP A 33 -20.89 6.26 0.89
N TRP A 34 -21.24 7.06 -0.13
CA TRP A 34 -20.33 7.94 -0.85
C TRP A 34 -20.71 9.40 -0.65
N GLU A 35 -19.73 10.21 -0.26
CA GLU A 35 -19.87 11.66 -0.15
C GLU A 35 -18.97 12.37 -1.16
N LYS A 36 -19.52 13.34 -1.90
CA LYS A 36 -18.73 14.16 -2.80
C LYS A 36 -18.01 15.24 -2.02
N MET A 37 -16.69 15.23 -2.12
CA MET A 37 -15.81 16.21 -1.49
C MET A 37 -15.52 17.38 -2.45
N ASN A 38 -14.89 18.43 -1.93
CA ASN A 38 -14.42 19.52 -2.77
C ASN A 38 -13.45 19.01 -3.83
N SER A 39 -13.69 19.41 -5.06
CA SER A 39 -12.82 19.08 -6.19
C SER A 39 -11.45 19.75 -6.06
N MET A 40 -10.39 19.12 -6.56
CA MET A 40 -9.06 19.66 -6.55
C MET A 40 -9.00 21.08 -7.14
N GLY A 41 -8.38 22.04 -6.43
CA GLY A 41 -8.27 23.43 -6.84
C GLY A 41 -9.60 24.19 -6.87
N SER A 42 -10.53 23.93 -5.98
CA SER A 42 -11.96 24.22 -5.95
C SER A 42 -12.44 25.60 -6.42
N THR A 43 -11.62 26.64 -6.37
CA THR A 43 -12.05 28.02 -6.67
C THR A 43 -11.40 28.65 -7.91
N THR A 44 -10.29 28.12 -8.40
CA THR A 44 -9.55 28.72 -9.54
C THR A 44 -9.14 27.71 -10.60
N GLY A 45 -9.58 26.49 -10.50
CA GLY A 45 -8.99 25.32 -11.05
C GLY A 45 -9.31 24.98 -12.49
N GLN A 46 -8.98 25.84 -13.46
CA GLN A 46 -8.85 25.39 -14.85
C GLN A 46 -7.52 24.62 -15.02
N GLY A 47 -7.57 23.45 -15.67
CA GLY A 47 -6.40 22.67 -16.02
C GLY A 47 -5.88 21.73 -14.94
N LEU A 48 -6.69 21.45 -13.93
CA LEU A 48 -6.35 20.50 -12.85
C LEU A 48 -6.98 19.11 -13.06
N GLU A 49 -7.85 18.98 -14.01
CA GLU A 49 -8.47 17.73 -14.44
C GLU A 49 -7.38 16.79 -14.97
N ARG A 50 -7.31 15.56 -14.47
CA ARG A 50 -6.24 14.63 -14.83
C ARG A 50 -6.58 13.17 -14.63
N SER A 51 -5.88 12.31 -15.37
CA SER A 51 -5.79 10.87 -15.15
C SER A 51 -4.35 10.45 -14.93
N SER A 52 -4.15 9.17 -14.57
CA SER A 52 -2.80 8.58 -14.39
C SER A 52 -1.91 9.36 -13.43
N ALA A 53 -2.54 10.08 -12.50
CA ALA A 53 -1.91 10.77 -11.39
C ALA A 53 -1.54 9.77 -10.30
N VAL A 54 -0.69 10.19 -9.37
CA VAL A 54 -0.39 9.45 -8.15
C VAL A 54 -1.06 10.08 -6.95
N ALA A 55 -1.28 9.25 -5.90
CA ALA A 55 -1.70 9.71 -4.60
C ALA A 55 -0.92 8.97 -3.50
N PHE A 56 -0.62 9.65 -2.42
CA PHE A 56 -0.11 9.07 -1.19
C PHE A 56 -0.63 9.82 0.04
N VAL A 57 -0.61 9.16 1.18
CA VAL A 57 -0.96 9.78 2.47
C VAL A 57 0.31 9.90 3.31
N ALA A 58 0.55 11.09 3.83
CA ALA A 58 1.66 11.41 4.73
C ALA A 58 1.20 12.44 5.75
N ASN A 59 1.63 12.32 7.01
CA ASN A 59 1.29 13.24 8.08
C ASN A 59 -0.23 13.56 8.14
N TYR A 60 -1.08 12.53 8.03
CA TYR A 60 -2.55 12.60 8.07
C TYR A 60 -3.23 13.44 6.99
N LYS A 61 -2.53 13.71 5.88
CA LYS A 61 -3.06 14.42 4.71
C LYS A 61 -2.80 13.61 3.44
N ALA A 62 -3.61 13.80 2.43
CA ALA A 62 -3.38 13.19 1.13
C ALA A 62 -2.68 14.18 0.20
N TYR A 63 -1.77 13.66 -0.60
CA TYR A 63 -1.01 14.40 -1.61
C TYR A 63 -1.23 13.77 -2.97
N ILE A 64 -1.65 14.58 -3.94
CA ILE A 64 -2.03 14.11 -5.27
C ILE A 64 -1.31 14.97 -6.30
N GLY A 65 -0.68 14.33 -7.27
CA GLY A 65 0.06 15.08 -8.29
C GLY A 65 0.46 14.24 -9.48
N THR A 66 1.25 14.82 -10.37
CA THR A 66 1.64 14.26 -11.65
C THR A 66 0.44 13.96 -12.55
N GLY A 67 0.59 13.07 -13.53
CA GLY A 67 -0.50 12.64 -14.39
C GLY A 67 -0.63 13.42 -15.68
N GLN A 68 -1.75 13.26 -16.33
CA GLN A 68 -2.08 13.85 -17.63
C GLN A 68 -3.46 14.48 -17.60
N GLY A 69 -3.57 15.76 -17.89
CA GLY A 69 -4.80 16.51 -18.08
C GLY A 69 -4.80 17.27 -19.42
N GLY A 70 -3.97 16.83 -20.33
CA GLY A 70 -3.68 17.46 -21.60
C GLY A 70 -2.22 17.25 -22.00
N ASN A 71 -1.63 18.17 -22.71
CA ASN A 71 -0.22 18.15 -23.05
C ASN A 71 0.39 19.50 -22.63
N PRO A 72 1.49 19.58 -21.88
CA PRO A 72 2.36 18.49 -21.42
C PRO A 72 1.82 17.70 -20.21
N TYR A 73 2.52 16.61 -19.81
CA TYR A 73 2.25 15.92 -18.55
C TYR A 73 2.52 16.82 -17.35
N LEU A 74 1.87 16.53 -16.24
CA LEU A 74 1.85 17.39 -15.07
C LEU A 74 2.95 17.00 -14.07
N ARG A 75 3.33 17.93 -13.22
CA ARG A 75 4.23 17.71 -12.09
C ARG A 75 3.81 18.46 -10.83
N ASP A 76 2.73 19.27 -10.90
CA ASP A 76 2.18 19.96 -9.74
C ASP A 76 1.68 18.93 -8.72
N PHE A 77 1.74 19.32 -7.44
CA PHE A 77 1.23 18.54 -6.32
C PHE A 77 0.28 19.37 -5.46
N TRP A 78 -0.72 18.69 -4.92
CA TRP A 78 -1.79 19.26 -4.13
C TRP A 78 -1.99 18.47 -2.86
N GLU A 79 -2.00 19.15 -1.73
CA GLU A 79 -2.37 18.63 -0.42
C GLU A 79 -3.88 18.70 -0.27
N TYR A 80 -4.50 17.62 0.17
CA TYR A 80 -5.88 17.56 0.59
C TYR A 80 -5.98 17.32 2.09
N ASN A 81 -6.69 18.23 2.77
CA ASN A 81 -7.03 18.11 4.19
C ASN A 81 -8.50 17.71 4.32
N SER A 82 -8.77 16.48 4.77
CA SER A 82 -10.14 15.96 4.89
C SER A 82 -10.95 16.61 6.01
N THR A 83 -10.29 17.10 7.06
CA THR A 83 -10.97 17.75 8.19
C THR A 83 -11.59 19.09 7.76
N SER A 84 -10.89 19.87 6.95
CA SER A 84 -11.38 21.15 6.44
C SER A 84 -12.00 21.05 5.04
N ASN A 85 -11.90 19.88 4.38
CA ASN A 85 -12.29 19.66 3.00
C ASN A 85 -11.69 20.71 2.04
N THR A 86 -10.38 20.95 2.17
CA THR A 86 -9.66 21.99 1.41
C THR A 86 -8.45 21.43 0.67
N TRP A 87 -8.13 22.07 -0.44
CA TRP A 87 -6.97 21.79 -1.27
C TRP A 87 -5.99 22.95 -1.22
N THR A 88 -4.70 22.64 -1.09
CA THR A 88 -3.60 23.60 -1.11
C THR A 88 -2.53 23.11 -2.07
N GLN A 89 -2.10 23.94 -2.99
CA GLN A 89 -0.96 23.61 -3.83
C GLN A 89 0.32 23.61 -2.97
N VAL A 90 1.12 22.56 -3.15
CA VAL A 90 2.42 22.39 -2.49
C VAL A 90 3.54 22.37 -3.51
N ALA A 91 4.79 22.15 -3.08
CA ALA A 91 5.93 22.10 -3.98
C ALA A 91 5.72 21.11 -5.12
N ASP A 92 5.93 21.54 -6.33
CA ASP A 92 5.93 20.71 -7.52
C ASP A 92 6.90 19.53 -7.36
N PHE A 93 6.55 18.41 -7.94
CA PHE A 93 7.42 17.24 -8.02
C PHE A 93 8.78 17.60 -8.62
N ALA A 94 9.86 17.29 -7.93
CA ALA A 94 11.21 17.69 -8.35
C ALA A 94 11.76 16.89 -9.56
N GLY A 95 11.19 15.69 -9.80
CA GLY A 95 11.47 14.94 -11.02
C GLY A 95 10.81 15.54 -12.28
N SER A 96 11.00 14.90 -13.42
CA SER A 96 10.34 15.31 -14.67
C SER A 96 8.82 15.15 -14.58
N SER A 97 8.07 16.00 -15.31
CA SER A 97 6.63 15.84 -15.54
C SER A 97 6.35 14.43 -16.07
N ARG A 98 5.43 13.70 -15.45
CA ARG A 98 5.19 12.29 -15.78
C ARG A 98 3.78 11.82 -15.48
N ARG A 99 3.42 10.70 -16.04
CA ARG A 99 2.21 9.96 -15.75
C ARG A 99 2.52 8.49 -15.44
N GLU A 100 1.54 7.75 -14.93
CA GLU A 100 1.67 6.31 -14.71
C GLU A 100 2.86 5.95 -13.78
N ALA A 101 3.17 6.85 -12.86
CA ALA A 101 4.19 6.67 -11.84
C ALA A 101 3.66 5.78 -10.68
N ALA A 102 4.57 5.25 -9.89
CA ALA A 102 4.28 4.58 -8.63
C ALA A 102 4.39 5.58 -7.48
N ALA A 103 3.51 5.44 -6.46
CA ALA A 103 3.59 6.24 -5.25
C ALA A 103 3.09 5.48 -4.03
N PHE A 104 3.68 5.79 -2.89
CA PHE A 104 3.26 5.26 -1.59
C PHE A 104 3.61 6.24 -0.47
N GLY A 105 2.88 6.15 0.65
CA GLY A 105 3.19 6.92 1.85
C GLY A 105 3.76 6.02 2.94
N ILE A 106 4.86 6.42 3.59
CA ILE A 106 5.41 5.72 4.75
C ILE A 106 5.51 6.74 5.89
N LEU A 107 4.71 6.53 6.95
CA LEU A 107 4.65 7.43 8.09
C LEU A 107 4.33 8.88 7.67
N ASP A 108 5.28 9.78 7.87
CA ASP A 108 5.13 11.20 7.63
C ASP A 108 5.61 11.65 6.25
N PHE A 109 6.06 10.73 5.41
CA PHE A 109 6.69 11.03 4.12
C PHE A 109 5.95 10.37 2.94
N GLY A 110 5.95 11.07 1.81
CA GLY A 110 5.50 10.53 0.53
C GLY A 110 6.67 10.09 -0.35
N TYR A 111 6.41 9.14 -1.21
CA TYR A 111 7.41 8.59 -2.15
C TYR A 111 6.79 8.47 -3.54
N VAL A 112 7.50 8.97 -4.55
CA VAL A 112 7.04 8.94 -5.95
C VAL A 112 8.20 8.58 -6.86
N GLY A 113 7.98 7.68 -7.79
CA GLY A 113 9.00 7.30 -8.78
C GLY A 113 8.44 6.52 -9.95
N THR A 114 9.29 6.03 -10.81
CA THR A 114 8.92 5.34 -12.07
C THR A 114 8.06 6.20 -12.99
N GLY A 115 7.26 5.59 -13.86
CA GLY A 115 6.38 6.31 -14.80
C GLY A 115 7.04 6.62 -16.13
N ILE A 116 6.34 7.38 -16.96
CA ILE A 116 6.80 7.84 -18.27
C ILE A 116 6.72 9.37 -18.34
N ASP A 117 7.77 10.02 -18.82
CA ASP A 117 7.79 11.47 -18.99
C ASP A 117 7.23 11.92 -20.34
N SER A 118 7.10 13.25 -20.52
CA SER A 118 6.53 13.83 -21.75
C SER A 118 7.40 13.63 -23.00
N THR A 119 8.63 13.14 -22.87
CA THR A 119 9.49 12.74 -24.00
C THR A 119 9.30 11.28 -24.39
N GLY A 120 8.48 10.52 -23.66
CA GLY A 120 8.30 9.09 -23.86
C GLY A 120 9.36 8.24 -23.15
N THR A 121 10.15 8.82 -22.26
CA THR A 121 11.22 8.10 -21.54
C THR A 121 10.66 7.49 -20.26
N LEU A 122 10.80 6.17 -20.12
CA LEU A 122 10.50 5.45 -18.88
C LEU A 122 11.50 5.85 -17.78
N LYS A 123 11.00 5.96 -16.57
CA LYS A 123 11.77 6.41 -15.41
C LYS A 123 11.91 5.30 -14.37
N LYS A 124 13.00 5.39 -13.59
CA LYS A 124 13.22 4.58 -12.39
C LYS A 124 13.69 5.41 -11.20
N ASP A 125 13.91 6.73 -11.39
CA ASP A 125 14.21 7.64 -10.29
C ASP A 125 13.10 7.62 -9.25
N PHE A 126 13.46 7.75 -7.98
CA PHE A 126 12.54 7.87 -6.87
C PHE A 126 12.85 9.11 -6.02
N TRP A 127 11.79 9.68 -5.45
CA TRP A 127 11.83 10.93 -4.71
C TRP A 127 11.00 10.83 -3.44
N LYS A 128 11.55 11.36 -2.36
CA LYS A 128 10.89 11.48 -1.06
C LYS A 128 10.37 12.92 -0.87
N TYR A 129 9.12 13.05 -0.49
CA TYR A 129 8.48 14.30 -0.12
C TYR A 129 8.40 14.45 1.39
N ASP A 130 8.85 15.60 1.90
CA ASP A 130 8.68 16.00 3.30
C ASP A 130 7.57 17.06 3.40
N PRO A 131 6.39 16.73 3.96
CA PRO A 131 5.28 17.65 4.10
C PRO A 131 5.55 18.85 5.01
N ILE A 132 6.42 18.69 6.02
CA ILE A 132 6.74 19.77 6.96
C ILE A 132 7.65 20.80 6.30
N LEU A 133 8.66 20.34 5.59
CA LEU A 133 9.58 21.20 4.86
C LEU A 133 9.04 21.64 3.50
N ASN A 134 7.99 21.00 3.00
CA ASN A 134 7.45 21.17 1.64
C ASN A 134 8.54 21.03 0.57
N THR A 135 9.34 19.96 0.66
CA THR A 135 10.49 19.73 -0.23
C THR A 135 10.54 18.29 -0.73
N TRP A 136 11.09 18.12 -1.92
CA TRP A 136 11.41 16.83 -2.51
C TRP A 136 12.91 16.57 -2.44
N THR A 137 13.30 15.35 -2.10
CA THR A 137 14.69 14.89 -2.07
C THR A 137 14.80 13.63 -2.92
N SER A 138 15.79 13.58 -3.81
CA SER A 138 16.11 12.34 -4.53
C SER A 138 16.60 11.27 -3.55
N ILE A 139 16.12 10.06 -3.74
CA ILE A 139 16.52 8.87 -2.99
C ILE A 139 17.05 7.81 -3.96
N SER A 140 17.40 6.62 -3.46
CA SER A 140 17.86 5.52 -4.30
C SER A 140 16.88 5.21 -5.41
N ASP A 141 17.38 5.09 -6.64
CA ASP A 141 16.60 4.67 -7.80
C ASP A 141 15.93 3.32 -7.53
N PHE A 142 14.75 3.12 -8.12
CA PHE A 142 14.04 1.84 -8.09
C PHE A 142 14.97 0.67 -8.48
N GLY A 143 14.96 -0.40 -7.70
CA GLY A 143 15.86 -1.53 -7.90
C GLY A 143 15.64 -2.31 -9.19
N GLY A 144 14.41 -2.27 -9.75
CA GLY A 144 14.08 -2.88 -11.03
C GLY A 144 14.38 -2.00 -12.24
N THR A 145 13.84 -2.36 -13.38
CA THR A 145 13.96 -1.60 -14.64
C THR A 145 13.08 -0.34 -14.63
N ALA A 146 13.46 0.66 -15.43
CA ALA A 146 12.62 1.84 -15.67
C ALA A 146 11.28 1.39 -16.29
N ARG A 147 10.16 1.82 -15.71
CA ARG A 147 8.83 1.31 -16.07
C ARG A 147 7.70 2.29 -15.77
N LYS A 148 6.55 2.01 -16.30
CA LYS A 148 5.29 2.68 -16.05
C LYS A 148 4.21 1.68 -15.61
N GLN A 149 3.11 2.18 -15.06
CA GLN A 149 1.93 1.38 -14.67
C GLN A 149 2.27 0.19 -13.74
N ALA A 150 3.32 0.34 -12.93
CA ALA A 150 3.63 -0.57 -11.85
C ALA A 150 2.60 -0.41 -10.72
N VAL A 151 2.25 -1.52 -10.05
CA VAL A 151 1.48 -1.46 -8.81
C VAL A 151 2.38 -0.95 -7.67
N SER A 152 1.81 -0.18 -6.76
CA SER A 152 2.51 0.28 -5.56
C SER A 152 1.60 0.40 -4.37
N PHE A 153 2.10 0.05 -3.20
CA PHE A 153 1.39 0.17 -1.91
C PHE A 153 2.38 0.18 -0.75
N THR A 154 1.86 0.43 0.43
CA THR A 154 2.62 0.35 1.70
C THR A 154 2.12 -0.84 2.51
N MET A 155 3.05 -1.58 3.10
CA MET A 155 2.77 -2.63 4.08
C MET A 155 3.94 -2.74 5.06
N GLY A 156 3.64 -2.91 6.35
CA GLY A 156 4.68 -3.12 7.35
C GLY A 156 5.67 -1.96 7.54
N GLY A 157 5.32 -0.74 7.11
CA GLY A 157 6.21 0.43 7.18
C GLY A 157 7.23 0.51 6.04
N GLN A 158 7.14 -0.38 5.05
CA GLN A 158 7.92 -0.37 3.82
C GLN A 158 7.02 -0.05 2.62
N GLY A 159 7.65 0.47 1.55
CA GLY A 159 7.00 0.66 0.25
C GLY A 159 7.23 -0.56 -0.64
N TYR A 160 6.24 -0.89 -1.45
CA TYR A 160 6.34 -1.98 -2.42
C TYR A 160 6.01 -1.47 -3.81
N VAL A 161 6.78 -1.95 -4.79
CA VAL A 161 6.55 -1.69 -6.21
C VAL A 161 6.78 -2.98 -6.98
N GLY A 162 5.88 -3.31 -7.89
CA GLY A 162 6.02 -4.50 -8.72
C GLY A 162 5.23 -4.43 -10.00
N THR A 163 5.41 -5.43 -10.85
CA THR A 163 4.75 -5.50 -12.16
C THR A 163 5.03 -4.27 -13.02
N GLY A 164 4.24 -4.02 -14.06
CA GLY A 164 4.36 -2.83 -14.90
C GLY A 164 4.85 -3.12 -16.31
N ASP A 165 5.15 -2.06 -17.05
CA ASP A 165 5.59 -2.07 -18.45
C ASP A 165 6.93 -1.32 -18.58
N ASP A 166 8.00 -2.05 -18.89
CA ASP A 166 9.35 -1.53 -19.18
C ASP A 166 9.72 -1.61 -20.68
N GLY A 167 8.73 -1.84 -21.52
CA GLY A 167 8.81 -2.24 -22.92
C GLY A 167 8.43 -3.70 -23.11
N SER A 168 8.39 -4.45 -22.00
CA SER A 168 7.79 -5.77 -21.81
C SER A 168 7.01 -5.79 -20.50
N PHE A 169 6.06 -6.69 -20.36
CA PHE A 169 5.35 -6.76 -19.08
C PHE A 169 6.22 -7.48 -18.05
N THR A 170 6.20 -7.00 -16.81
CA THR A 170 7.04 -7.49 -15.73
C THR A 170 6.22 -8.13 -14.61
N ASN A 171 6.84 -9.00 -13.82
CA ASN A 171 6.28 -9.60 -12.63
C ASN A 171 7.23 -9.54 -11.42
N ASP A 172 8.39 -8.87 -11.56
CA ASP A 172 9.29 -8.66 -10.44
C ASP A 172 8.61 -7.80 -9.35
N PHE A 173 8.99 -8.02 -8.11
CA PHE A 173 8.42 -7.38 -6.94
C PHE A 173 9.52 -6.91 -5.99
N TRP A 174 9.44 -5.68 -5.54
CA TRP A 174 10.49 -5.00 -4.81
C TRP A 174 9.97 -4.30 -3.57
N GLN A 175 10.76 -4.36 -2.51
CA GLN A 175 10.52 -3.68 -1.25
C GLN A 175 11.52 -2.53 -1.08
N TYR A 176 11.02 -1.37 -0.67
CA TYR A 176 11.82 -0.21 -0.27
C TYR A 176 11.91 -0.11 1.25
N GLU A 177 13.13 -0.06 1.77
CA GLU A 177 13.42 0.16 3.18
C GLU A 177 13.85 1.62 3.41
N PRO A 178 13.00 2.46 4.06
CA PRO A 178 13.29 3.89 4.21
C PRO A 178 14.45 4.20 5.16
N LEU A 179 14.79 3.29 6.07
CA LEU A 179 15.88 3.51 7.03
C LEU A 179 17.26 3.40 6.38
N THR A 180 17.40 2.56 5.38
CA THR A 180 18.66 2.33 4.68
C THR A 180 18.69 2.93 3.28
N ASP A 181 17.58 3.54 2.84
CA ASP A 181 17.40 4.05 1.47
C ASP A 181 17.81 3.01 0.43
N SER A 182 17.22 1.81 0.52
CA SER A 182 17.58 0.69 -0.35
C SER A 182 16.38 -0.11 -0.82
N TRP A 183 16.51 -0.71 -2.01
CA TRP A 183 15.55 -1.62 -2.59
C TRP A 183 16.04 -3.05 -2.47
N GLU A 184 15.15 -3.96 -2.11
CA GLU A 184 15.37 -5.41 -2.08
C GLU A 184 14.36 -6.10 -2.98
N GLN A 185 14.84 -6.98 -3.86
CA GLN A 185 13.94 -7.83 -4.64
C GLN A 185 13.35 -8.89 -3.73
N LYS A 186 12.05 -9.04 -3.78
CA LYS A 186 11.27 -10.07 -3.11
C LYS A 186 10.88 -11.16 -4.09
N ALA A 187 10.19 -12.19 -3.61
CA ALA A 187 9.65 -13.22 -4.49
C ALA A 187 8.81 -12.56 -5.59
N ASP A 188 9.12 -12.88 -6.83
CA ASP A 188 8.38 -12.36 -7.99
C ASP A 188 6.89 -12.67 -7.86
N PHE A 189 6.06 -11.74 -8.31
CA PHE A 189 4.62 -11.95 -8.38
C PHE A 189 4.29 -13.25 -9.12
N ALA A 190 3.57 -14.15 -8.46
CA ALA A 190 3.35 -15.51 -8.98
C ALA A 190 2.31 -15.57 -10.11
N GLY A 191 1.53 -14.51 -10.32
CA GLY A 191 0.66 -14.40 -11.50
C GLY A 191 1.44 -14.06 -12.77
N THR A 192 0.74 -13.93 -13.89
CA THR A 192 1.35 -13.55 -15.17
C THR A 192 1.93 -12.14 -15.12
N ALA A 193 3.03 -11.91 -15.85
CA ALA A 193 3.61 -10.57 -16.03
C ALA A 193 2.56 -9.61 -16.63
N ARG A 194 2.41 -8.43 -16.05
CA ARG A 194 1.30 -7.51 -16.35
C ARG A 194 1.58 -6.06 -16.01
N TYR A 195 0.80 -5.15 -16.57
CA TYR A 195 0.74 -3.75 -16.16
C TYR A 195 -0.68 -3.36 -15.71
N GLY A 196 -0.79 -2.22 -15.04
CA GLY A 196 -2.09 -1.69 -14.60
C GLY A 196 -2.80 -2.60 -13.61
N ALA A 197 -2.06 -3.48 -12.92
CA ALA A 197 -2.55 -4.21 -11.78
C ALA A 197 -2.85 -3.25 -10.61
N THR A 198 -3.70 -3.67 -9.69
CA THR A 198 -3.96 -2.93 -8.47
C THR A 198 -3.63 -3.76 -7.24
N GLY A 199 -3.34 -3.11 -6.11
CA GLY A 199 -3.01 -3.82 -4.88
C GLY A 199 -3.05 -2.92 -3.66
N PHE A 200 -3.12 -3.55 -2.49
CA PHE A 200 -3.15 -2.91 -1.18
C PHE A 200 -2.53 -3.80 -0.11
N GLY A 201 -2.02 -3.18 0.95
CA GLY A 201 -1.47 -3.88 2.10
C GLY A 201 -2.46 -3.95 3.27
N ILE A 202 -2.65 -5.14 3.83
CA ILE A 202 -3.32 -5.40 5.11
C ILE A 202 -2.37 -6.27 5.92
N PHE A 203 -1.48 -5.63 6.70
CA PHE A 203 -0.41 -6.35 7.39
C PHE A 203 -0.94 -7.54 8.22
N PRO A 204 -0.32 -8.75 8.15
CA PRO A 204 1.00 -9.01 7.53
C PRO A 204 0.95 -9.41 6.04
N ASN A 205 -0.17 -9.27 5.37
CA ASN A 205 -0.33 -9.66 3.98
C ASN A 205 -0.53 -8.44 3.08
N ALA A 206 -0.26 -8.61 1.81
CA ALA A 206 -0.68 -7.68 0.75
C ALA A 206 -1.44 -8.45 -0.33
N TYR A 207 -2.26 -7.75 -1.06
CA TYR A 207 -3.12 -8.30 -2.08
C TYR A 207 -2.86 -7.58 -3.38
N LEU A 208 -2.69 -8.34 -4.46
CA LEU A 208 -2.43 -7.83 -5.80
C LEU A 208 -3.19 -8.65 -6.82
N GLY A 209 -3.79 -8.00 -7.80
CA GLY A 209 -4.49 -8.69 -8.88
C GLY A 209 -4.96 -7.74 -9.96
N THR A 210 -5.81 -8.25 -10.85
CA THR A 210 -6.26 -7.54 -12.04
C THR A 210 -5.10 -7.13 -12.94
N GLY A 211 -5.32 -6.27 -13.93
CA GLY A 211 -4.28 -5.82 -14.86
C GLY A 211 -4.50 -6.32 -16.28
N TYR A 212 -3.58 -5.96 -17.15
CA TYR A 212 -3.50 -6.43 -18.52
C TYR A 212 -2.19 -7.21 -18.69
N ASP A 213 -2.28 -8.49 -19.04
CA ASP A 213 -1.16 -9.39 -18.96
C ASP A 213 -0.49 -9.66 -20.30
N ASN A 214 0.62 -10.41 -20.30
CA ASN A 214 1.40 -10.74 -21.47
C ASN A 214 0.72 -11.73 -22.42
N THR A 215 -0.47 -12.25 -22.07
CA THR A 215 -1.36 -12.96 -22.99
C THR A 215 -2.30 -12.04 -23.76
N LEU A 216 -2.14 -10.73 -23.57
CA LEU A 216 -2.96 -9.65 -24.14
C LEU A 216 -4.41 -9.73 -23.66
N SER A 217 -4.61 -10.03 -22.39
CA SER A 217 -5.92 -10.18 -21.76
C SER A 217 -6.02 -9.38 -20.47
N TYR A 218 -7.20 -8.83 -20.21
CA TYR A 218 -7.52 -8.35 -18.86
C TYR A 218 -7.65 -9.52 -17.91
N THR A 219 -7.22 -9.34 -16.68
CA THR A 219 -7.24 -10.38 -15.65
C THR A 219 -8.10 -10.00 -14.46
N ASN A 220 -8.59 -10.99 -13.73
CA ASN A 220 -9.28 -10.84 -12.45
C ASN A 220 -8.74 -11.78 -11.37
N ASP A 221 -7.65 -12.51 -11.67
CA ASP A 221 -6.95 -13.30 -10.66
C ASP A 221 -6.44 -12.40 -9.54
N PHE A 222 -6.47 -12.93 -8.31
CA PHE A 222 -6.06 -12.20 -7.13
C PHE A 222 -5.12 -13.05 -6.30
N TRP A 223 -4.10 -12.40 -5.70
CA TRP A 223 -2.99 -13.07 -5.06
C TRP A 223 -2.69 -12.41 -3.72
N GLU A 224 -2.41 -13.22 -2.72
CA GLU A 224 -1.94 -12.81 -1.41
C GLU A 224 -0.42 -12.97 -1.33
N TYR A 225 0.27 -11.91 -0.92
CA TYR A 225 1.67 -11.91 -0.57
C TYR A 225 1.82 -11.96 0.95
N ASN A 226 2.60 -12.92 1.44
CA ASN A 226 2.90 -13.03 2.86
C ASN A 226 4.26 -12.38 3.17
N TYR A 227 4.23 -11.30 3.99
CA TYR A 227 5.42 -10.54 4.37
C TYR A 227 6.51 -11.39 5.03
N PHE A 228 6.12 -12.32 5.92
CA PHE A 228 7.08 -13.06 6.72
C PHE A 228 7.77 -14.19 5.95
N ASN A 229 7.06 -14.80 5.02
CA ASN A 229 7.54 -15.97 4.29
C ASN A 229 8.07 -15.62 2.90
N ASP A 230 7.86 -14.37 2.45
CA ASP A 230 8.20 -13.92 1.10
C ASP A 230 7.61 -14.86 0.03
N THR A 231 6.31 -15.11 0.11
CA THR A 231 5.62 -16.05 -0.80
C THR A 231 4.29 -15.50 -1.27
N TRP A 232 3.90 -15.90 -2.46
CA TRP A 232 2.61 -15.62 -3.07
C TRP A 232 1.71 -16.85 -3.08
N VAL A 233 0.43 -16.66 -2.81
CA VAL A 233 -0.61 -17.68 -2.91
C VAL A 233 -1.79 -17.09 -3.66
N GLN A 234 -2.32 -17.81 -4.65
CA GLN A 234 -3.54 -17.38 -5.31
C GLN A 234 -4.72 -17.51 -4.33
N VAL A 235 -5.50 -16.45 -4.23
CA VAL A 235 -6.74 -16.41 -3.45
C VAL A 235 -7.93 -16.42 -4.41
N ALA A 236 -9.16 -16.26 -3.89
CA ALA A 236 -10.33 -16.16 -4.74
C ALA A 236 -10.20 -14.98 -5.71
N ASP A 237 -10.51 -15.24 -6.98
CA ASP A 237 -10.48 -14.22 -8.02
C ASP A 237 -11.38 -13.04 -7.66
N PHE A 238 -11.00 -11.86 -8.13
CA PHE A 238 -11.82 -10.69 -8.02
C PHE A 238 -13.19 -10.93 -8.70
N ILE A 239 -14.27 -10.65 -7.97
CA ILE A 239 -15.64 -10.98 -8.40
C ILE A 239 -16.15 -10.11 -9.56
N GLY A 240 -15.54 -8.93 -9.77
CA GLY A 240 -15.87 -8.05 -10.90
C GLY A 240 -15.27 -8.54 -12.21
N THR A 241 -15.55 -7.85 -13.31
CA THR A 241 -14.99 -8.19 -14.62
C THR A 241 -13.47 -8.09 -14.63
N PRO A 242 -12.75 -8.92 -15.42
CA PRO A 242 -11.32 -8.75 -15.67
C PRO A 242 -11.03 -7.34 -16.16
N ARG A 243 -10.05 -6.64 -15.57
CA ARG A 243 -9.80 -5.22 -15.82
C ARG A 243 -8.37 -4.79 -15.55
N ALA A 244 -7.97 -3.65 -16.09
CA ALA A 244 -6.73 -2.96 -15.75
C ALA A 244 -7.01 -1.55 -15.20
N ASN A 245 -6.00 -0.94 -14.57
CA ASN A 245 -6.06 0.42 -14.03
C ASN A 245 -7.20 0.64 -13.03
N ALA A 246 -7.62 -0.41 -12.35
CA ALA A 246 -8.51 -0.31 -11.22
C ALA A 246 -7.83 0.48 -10.09
N THR A 247 -8.65 1.08 -9.22
CA THR A 247 -8.16 1.76 -8.03
C THR A 247 -8.45 0.92 -6.80
N SER A 248 -7.52 0.93 -5.83
CA SER A 248 -7.71 0.20 -4.58
C SER A 248 -7.14 0.93 -3.38
N PHE A 249 -7.62 0.56 -2.20
CA PHE A 249 -7.09 0.98 -0.90
C PHE A 249 -7.54 -0.01 0.18
N ALA A 250 -6.94 0.07 1.35
CA ALA A 250 -7.38 -0.68 2.53
C ALA A 250 -7.85 0.26 3.65
N VAL A 251 -8.95 -0.08 4.30
CA VAL A 251 -9.46 0.58 5.51
C VAL A 251 -9.58 -0.46 6.61
N GLY A 252 -8.73 -0.37 7.63
CA GLY A 252 -8.64 -1.38 8.68
C GLY A 252 -8.15 -2.73 8.13
N ASP A 253 -8.98 -3.75 8.26
CA ASP A 253 -8.72 -5.13 7.81
C ASP A 253 -9.49 -5.49 6.52
N ARG A 254 -10.04 -4.51 5.84
CA ARG A 254 -10.80 -4.67 4.59
C ARG A 254 -10.10 -3.97 3.45
N GLY A 255 -10.01 -4.64 2.31
CA GLY A 255 -9.57 -4.08 1.05
C GLY A 255 -10.76 -3.61 0.21
N PHE A 256 -10.53 -2.62 -0.60
CA PHE A 256 -11.53 -2.08 -1.51
C PHE A 256 -10.91 -1.90 -2.88
N LEU A 257 -11.67 -2.25 -3.93
CA LEU A 257 -11.19 -2.22 -5.30
C LEU A 257 -12.38 -1.93 -6.24
N GLY A 258 -12.14 -1.10 -7.24
CA GLY A 258 -13.16 -0.80 -8.25
C GLY A 258 -12.64 0.11 -9.34
N THR A 259 -13.56 0.59 -10.17
CA THR A 259 -13.24 1.37 -11.36
C THR A 259 -12.33 0.62 -12.34
N GLY A 260 -11.62 1.31 -13.22
CA GLY A 260 -10.72 0.68 -14.18
C GLY A 260 -11.30 0.58 -15.58
N TYR A 261 -10.71 -0.31 -16.37
CA TYR A 261 -11.00 -0.46 -17.78
C TYR A 261 -10.96 -1.93 -18.22
N ASP A 262 -12.01 -2.40 -18.91
CA ASP A 262 -12.12 -3.75 -19.51
C ASP A 262 -12.44 -3.72 -21.01
N GLY A 263 -12.27 -2.56 -21.63
CA GLY A 263 -12.74 -2.16 -22.94
C GLY A 263 -13.69 -0.96 -22.86
N GLN A 264 -14.23 -0.74 -21.65
CA GLN A 264 -15.01 0.43 -21.25
C GLN A 264 -14.56 0.90 -19.86
N THR A 265 -14.81 2.16 -19.52
CA THR A 265 -14.59 2.65 -18.16
C THR A 265 -15.65 2.09 -17.22
N LEU A 266 -15.23 1.66 -16.04
CA LEU A 266 -16.07 1.01 -15.04
C LEU A 266 -16.26 1.94 -13.85
N ASP A 267 -17.43 1.86 -13.21
CA ASP A 267 -17.83 2.65 -12.03
C ASP A 267 -18.27 1.75 -10.85
N ASP A 268 -18.12 0.44 -10.98
CA ASP A 268 -18.38 -0.53 -9.93
C ASP A 268 -17.33 -0.47 -8.83
N PHE A 269 -17.70 -0.93 -7.62
CA PHE A 269 -16.80 -0.94 -6.47
C PHE A 269 -17.12 -2.10 -5.54
N TYR A 270 -16.08 -2.76 -5.02
CA TYR A 270 -16.20 -3.99 -4.27
C TYR A 270 -15.36 -3.96 -3.00
N GLU A 271 -15.89 -4.58 -1.96
CA GLU A 271 -15.15 -4.89 -0.74
C GLU A 271 -14.48 -6.27 -0.89
N TYR A 272 -13.22 -6.34 -0.50
CA TYR A 272 -12.48 -7.57 -0.30
C TYR A 272 -12.21 -7.75 1.19
N THR A 273 -12.79 -8.78 1.78
CA THR A 273 -12.47 -9.20 3.13
C THR A 273 -11.57 -10.42 3.04
N PRO A 274 -10.31 -10.34 3.50
CA PRO A 274 -9.46 -11.51 3.56
C PRO A 274 -10.17 -12.62 4.34
N ILE A 275 -10.47 -13.71 3.67
CA ILE A 275 -10.83 -14.92 4.40
C ILE A 275 -9.55 -15.33 5.11
N LEU A 276 -9.55 -15.30 6.44
CA LEU A 276 -8.51 -15.93 7.22
C LEU A 276 -8.47 -17.39 6.75
N SER A 277 -7.61 -17.66 5.78
CA SER A 277 -7.56 -18.96 5.12
C SER A 277 -7.29 -20.03 6.17
N VAL A 278 -7.97 -21.16 6.03
CA VAL A 278 -7.80 -22.34 6.87
C VAL A 278 -6.39 -22.95 6.74
N GLU A 279 -5.51 -22.37 5.92
CA GLU A 279 -4.05 -22.64 5.95
C GLU A 279 -3.36 -22.22 7.26
N SER A 280 -4.09 -21.64 8.19
CA SER A 280 -3.70 -21.60 9.60
C SER A 280 -3.54 -23.00 10.27
N GLN A 281 -3.55 -24.09 9.51
CA GLN A 281 -3.31 -25.42 10.09
C GLN A 281 -1.95 -25.55 10.80
N PHE A 282 -1.06 -24.57 10.61
CA PHE A 282 0.22 -24.50 11.33
C PHE A 282 0.37 -23.26 12.22
N GLN A 283 -0.61 -22.35 12.27
CA GLN A 283 -0.58 -21.26 13.23
C GLN A 283 -1.18 -21.73 14.56
N ILE A 284 -0.34 -21.68 15.57
CA ILE A 284 -0.73 -22.04 16.92
C ILE A 284 -1.59 -20.90 17.46
N LYS A 285 -2.78 -21.23 17.96
CA LYS A 285 -3.59 -20.24 18.68
C LYS A 285 -2.80 -19.72 19.86
N SER A 286 -2.59 -18.42 19.88
CA SER A 286 -1.87 -17.75 20.94
C SER A 286 -2.77 -16.77 21.69
N LYS A 287 -2.48 -16.59 22.97
CA LYS A 287 -3.18 -15.62 23.83
C LYS A 287 -2.16 -14.73 24.53
N VAL A 288 -2.45 -13.45 24.58
CA VAL A 288 -1.67 -12.48 25.35
C VAL A 288 -2.37 -12.20 26.66
N TYR A 289 -1.63 -12.34 27.77
CA TYR A 289 -2.17 -12.03 29.09
C TYR A 289 -1.06 -11.53 30.04
N PRO A 290 -1.30 -10.46 30.81
CA PRO A 290 -2.47 -9.58 30.76
C PRO A 290 -2.49 -8.75 29.45
N ASN A 291 -3.67 -8.35 29.02
CA ASN A 291 -3.85 -7.39 27.91
C ASN A 291 -4.94 -6.40 28.33
N PRO A 292 -4.65 -5.13 28.62
CA PRO A 292 -3.37 -4.43 28.38
C PRO A 292 -2.19 -4.91 29.25
N VAL A 293 -1.01 -4.79 28.65
CA VAL A 293 0.30 -5.14 29.24
C VAL A 293 0.91 -3.90 29.91
N LYS A 294 1.53 -4.02 31.08
CA LYS A 294 2.27 -2.93 31.74
C LYS A 294 3.79 -3.07 31.56
N ASN A 295 4.34 -4.17 32.02
CA ASN A 295 5.79 -4.36 32.11
C ASN A 295 6.29 -5.57 31.32
N GLU A 296 5.55 -6.67 31.36
CA GLU A 296 5.97 -7.95 30.78
C GLU A 296 4.87 -8.48 29.86
N LEU A 297 5.20 -8.65 28.59
CA LEU A 297 4.36 -9.30 27.59
C LEU A 297 4.48 -10.81 27.75
N ASN A 298 3.37 -11.48 27.95
CA ASN A 298 3.29 -12.93 27.97
C ASN A 298 2.40 -13.42 26.84
N ILE A 299 2.96 -14.26 25.98
CA ILE A 299 2.27 -14.90 24.87
C ILE A 299 2.20 -16.39 25.18
N TYR A 300 0.98 -16.90 25.36
CA TYR A 300 0.71 -18.31 25.61
C TYR A 300 0.35 -19.00 24.32
N LEU A 301 1.02 -20.11 24.03
CA LEU A 301 0.82 -20.94 22.85
C LEU A 301 0.02 -22.20 23.25
N ASN A 302 -0.95 -22.60 22.43
CA ASN A 302 -1.78 -23.76 22.74
C ASN A 302 -1.06 -25.10 22.63
N ASN A 303 0.09 -25.14 21.92
CA ASN A 303 0.93 -26.33 21.74
C ASN A 303 2.36 -26.05 22.21
N SER A 304 3.06 -27.09 22.66
CA SER A 304 4.50 -27.01 22.89
C SER A 304 5.20 -26.89 21.54
N ILE A 305 5.89 -25.79 21.35
CA ILE A 305 6.66 -25.50 20.15
C ILE A 305 7.92 -24.75 20.56
N GLU A 306 9.00 -24.97 19.83
CA GLU A 306 10.21 -24.19 19.99
C GLU A 306 10.07 -22.91 19.17
N VAL A 307 10.19 -21.76 19.83
CA VAL A 307 10.24 -20.45 19.17
C VAL A 307 11.66 -19.95 19.22
N ASP A 308 12.23 -19.66 18.10
CA ASP A 308 13.61 -19.17 17.96
C ASP A 308 13.70 -17.67 17.77
N GLU A 309 12.60 -17.01 17.39
CA GLU A 309 12.55 -15.56 17.19
C GLU A 309 11.19 -14.96 17.60
N LEU A 310 11.24 -13.88 18.38
CA LEU A 310 10.10 -13.01 18.67
C LEU A 310 10.37 -11.62 18.12
N MET A 311 9.43 -11.11 17.33
CA MET A 311 9.43 -9.72 16.85
C MET A 311 8.23 -8.98 17.36
N LEU A 312 8.40 -7.71 17.77
CA LEU A 312 7.33 -6.79 18.07
C LEU A 312 7.35 -5.63 17.07
N TYR A 313 6.17 -5.22 16.64
CA TYR A 313 5.99 -4.19 15.63
C TYR A 313 5.06 -3.08 16.13
N SER A 314 5.29 -1.87 15.67
CA SER A 314 4.27 -0.82 15.71
C SER A 314 3.09 -1.18 14.79
N LEU A 315 1.98 -0.46 14.90
CA LEU A 315 0.86 -0.62 13.96
C LEU A 315 1.23 -0.26 12.51
N SER A 316 2.30 0.52 12.31
CA SER A 316 2.85 0.79 10.98
C SER A 316 3.79 -0.31 10.46
N GLY A 317 3.92 -1.44 11.18
CA GLY A 317 4.78 -2.57 10.81
C GLY A 317 6.28 -2.39 11.11
N LYS A 318 6.70 -1.24 11.67
CA LYS A 318 8.09 -1.02 12.06
C LYS A 318 8.48 -1.99 13.17
N ILE A 319 9.59 -2.73 13.00
CA ILE A 319 10.17 -3.56 14.05
C ILE A 319 10.66 -2.64 15.18
N ILE A 320 10.15 -2.85 16.39
CA ILE A 320 10.51 -2.11 17.60
C ILE A 320 11.28 -2.95 18.61
N PHE A 321 11.23 -4.27 18.44
CA PHE A 321 11.94 -5.23 19.29
C PHE A 321 12.10 -6.55 18.54
N GLN A 322 13.26 -7.17 18.72
CA GLN A 322 13.57 -8.49 18.18
C GLN A 322 14.38 -9.25 19.22
N GLU A 323 14.00 -10.49 19.49
CA GLU A 323 14.70 -11.40 20.39
C GLU A 323 14.86 -12.76 19.71
N THR A 324 16.05 -13.33 19.77
CA THR A 324 16.38 -14.63 19.21
C THR A 324 16.75 -15.63 20.32
N LYS A 325 16.61 -16.94 20.05
CA LYS A 325 16.86 -18.04 20.99
C LYS A 325 15.84 -18.13 22.14
N ILE A 326 14.58 -18.07 21.83
CA ILE A 326 13.50 -18.23 22.79
C ILE A 326 13.12 -19.72 22.87
N VAL A 327 13.56 -20.41 23.88
CA VAL A 327 13.11 -21.79 24.16
C VAL A 327 11.84 -21.71 25.01
N THR A 328 10.72 -22.28 24.56
CA THR A 328 9.44 -22.15 25.27
C THR A 328 8.84 -23.48 25.66
N ASN A 329 8.30 -23.52 26.89
CA ASN A 329 7.29 -24.47 27.33
C ASN A 329 5.91 -23.77 27.24
N ASN A 330 5.39 -23.54 26.04
CA ASN A 330 4.08 -22.90 25.75
C ASN A 330 3.93 -21.43 26.17
N ARG A 331 4.99 -20.73 26.62
CA ARG A 331 4.93 -19.33 27.03
C ARG A 331 6.19 -18.58 26.57
N ILE A 332 5.98 -17.48 25.86
CA ILE A 332 7.01 -16.50 25.55
C ILE A 332 6.81 -15.32 26.49
N SER A 333 7.88 -14.86 27.14
CA SER A 333 7.85 -13.71 28.05
C SER A 333 8.92 -12.70 27.63
N THR A 334 8.54 -11.44 27.46
CA THR A 334 9.50 -10.37 27.15
C THR A 334 9.14 -9.05 27.81
N ASN A 335 10.16 -8.25 28.10
CA ASN A 335 10.01 -6.98 28.80
C ASN A 335 9.61 -5.86 27.82
N VAL A 336 8.50 -5.19 28.09
CA VAL A 336 7.96 -4.10 27.27
C VAL A 336 7.91 -2.76 27.99
N THR A 337 8.64 -2.60 29.10
CA THR A 337 8.66 -1.35 29.89
C THR A 337 9.15 -0.14 29.10
N LYS A 338 9.92 -0.33 28.04
CA LYS A 338 10.42 0.75 27.16
C LYS A 338 9.39 1.18 26.11
N LEU A 339 8.32 0.40 25.86
CA LEU A 339 7.30 0.77 24.89
C LEU A 339 6.37 1.84 25.47
N ALA A 340 5.93 2.78 24.64
CA ALA A 340 4.91 3.74 24.97
C ALA A 340 3.52 3.06 25.10
N SER A 341 2.55 3.73 25.75
CA SER A 341 1.16 3.24 25.72
C SER A 341 0.64 3.23 24.27
N GLY A 342 0.03 2.14 23.85
CA GLY A 342 -0.45 1.98 22.48
C GLY A 342 -0.67 0.52 22.09
N MET A 343 -1.18 0.32 20.88
CA MET A 343 -1.37 -1.00 20.28
C MET A 343 -0.10 -1.41 19.53
N TYR A 344 0.23 -2.70 19.64
CA TYR A 344 1.40 -3.32 19.02
C TYR A 344 1.04 -4.67 18.42
N LEU A 345 1.86 -5.12 17.47
CA LEU A 345 1.76 -6.44 16.87
C LEU A 345 2.96 -7.30 17.30
N TYR A 346 2.79 -8.61 17.28
CA TYR A 346 3.90 -9.55 17.49
C TYR A 346 3.86 -10.68 16.47
N SER A 347 5.03 -11.23 16.17
CA SER A 347 5.18 -12.52 15.50
C SER A 347 6.22 -13.38 16.22
N ALA A 348 5.92 -14.65 16.36
CA ALA A 348 6.83 -15.66 16.87
C ALA A 348 7.18 -16.65 15.75
N LYS A 349 8.47 -16.96 15.57
CA LYS A 349 8.94 -17.84 14.51
C LYS A 349 9.66 -19.06 15.06
N GLU A 350 9.59 -20.15 14.31
CA GLU A 350 10.37 -21.36 14.43
C GLU A 350 11.05 -21.64 13.10
N ASN A 351 12.39 -21.73 13.09
CA ASN A 351 13.19 -21.94 11.88
C ASN A 351 12.85 -20.98 10.72
N GLY A 352 12.64 -19.69 11.08
CA GLY A 352 12.28 -18.63 10.12
C GLY A 352 10.80 -18.60 9.71
N ARG A 353 10.00 -19.59 10.10
CA ARG A 353 8.57 -19.66 9.78
C ARG A 353 7.73 -19.08 10.92
N VAL A 354 6.77 -18.20 10.60
CA VAL A 354 5.84 -17.67 11.59
C VAL A 354 4.89 -18.78 12.09
N VAL A 355 4.93 -19.04 13.40
CA VAL A 355 4.12 -20.06 14.05
C VAL A 355 3.00 -19.45 14.92
N ALA A 356 3.18 -18.21 15.37
CA ALA A 356 2.14 -17.45 16.06
C ALA A 356 2.29 -15.95 15.81
N HIS A 357 1.17 -15.26 15.73
CA HIS A 357 1.13 -13.80 15.66
C HIS A 357 -0.13 -13.25 16.35
N GLY A 358 -0.15 -11.96 16.59
CA GLY A 358 -1.30 -11.29 17.16
C GLY A 358 -1.04 -9.84 17.53
N LYS A 359 -1.98 -9.27 18.27
CA LYS A 359 -1.90 -7.89 18.75
C LYS A 359 -2.02 -7.81 20.27
N PHE A 360 -1.39 -6.80 20.85
CA PHE A 360 -1.48 -6.51 22.27
C PHE A 360 -1.46 -5.00 22.53
N MET A 361 -1.99 -4.60 23.67
CA MET A 361 -2.02 -3.22 24.09
C MET A 361 -1.06 -3.01 25.27
N VAL A 362 -0.25 -1.95 25.20
CA VAL A 362 0.55 -1.45 26.33
C VAL A 362 -0.21 -0.31 27.00
N ALA A 363 -0.41 -0.39 28.31
CA ALA A 363 -1.00 0.67 29.13
C ALA A 363 -0.07 0.97 30.32
N LYS A 364 0.41 2.19 30.39
CA LYS A 364 1.21 2.72 31.51
C LYS A 364 0.40 3.67 32.34
#